data_e2790a4f269a09ff12e326a1abd34f34
#
_entry.id   e2790a4f269a09ff12e326a1abd34f34
#
_cell.length_a   1.000
_cell.length_b   1.000
_cell.length_c   1.000
_cell.angle_alpha   90.00
_cell.angle_beta   90.00
_cell.angle_gamma   90.00
#
_symmetry.space_group_name_H-M   'P 1'
#
loop_
_entity.id
_entity.type
_entity.pdbx_description
1 polymer ?
#
loop_
_entity_poly.entity_id
_entity_poly.type
_entity_poly.pdbx_seq_one_letter_code
_entity_poly.pdbx_strand_id
1 'polypeptide(L)'
;LIEYQLLDEATGATVTGLPAGIGFNVLNGIVTVSGTPIVNITTQTVYNYTITTTGSPCSGSTTGTITVDPDDAIALISAVGTDAQVLCETDPLAAIVYQFSEGATSATVSGLPAGVTSVIVGNDLTISGTPSAGITTTQVYPYTVTTVGTCSSAILNGTITVEPEGGLDLTSAAGTDAQILCENIPIAN
;
A
#
# COMPACT_ATOMS: atom_id res chain seq x y z
N LEU A 1 -18.67 -7.03 -20.63
CA LEU A 1 -19.66 -7.81 -21.35
C LEU A 1 -19.05 -8.30 -22.66
N ILE A 2 -19.09 -9.62 -22.93
CA ILE A 2 -18.62 -10.22 -24.18
C ILE A 2 -19.84 -10.93 -24.80
N GLU A 3 -20.11 -10.68 -26.09
CA GLU A 3 -21.27 -11.22 -26.76
C GLU A 3 -20.87 -11.94 -28.06
N TYR A 4 -21.51 -13.07 -28.30
CA TYR A 4 -21.37 -13.87 -29.51
C TYR A 4 -22.76 -14.14 -30.08
N GLN A 5 -22.93 -13.94 -31.37
CA GLN A 5 -24.16 -14.29 -32.08
C GLN A 5 -24.12 -15.76 -32.52
N LEU A 6 -25.13 -16.54 -32.16
CA LEU A 6 -25.34 -17.85 -32.73
C LEU A 6 -25.79 -17.71 -34.18
N LEU A 7 -25.17 -18.48 -35.05
CA LEU A 7 -25.45 -18.46 -36.48
C LEU A 7 -25.98 -19.82 -36.94
N ASP A 8 -26.53 -19.84 -38.13
CA ASP A 8 -27.05 -21.01 -38.85
C ASP A 8 -28.10 -21.75 -37.96
N GLU A 9 -27.98 -23.05 -37.80
CA GLU A 9 -28.93 -23.89 -37.04
C GLU A 9 -28.61 -24.03 -35.56
N ALA A 10 -27.62 -23.29 -35.04
CA ALA A 10 -27.27 -23.35 -33.63
C ALA A 10 -28.38 -22.71 -32.76
N THR A 11 -28.88 -23.47 -31.78
CA THR A 11 -29.94 -23.00 -30.87
C THR A 11 -29.43 -22.74 -29.46
N GLY A 12 -28.16 -23.08 -29.16
CA GLY A 12 -27.56 -22.90 -27.84
C GLY A 12 -26.03 -22.96 -27.90
N ALA A 13 -25.42 -22.79 -26.76
CA ALA A 13 -23.96 -22.95 -26.58
C ALA A 13 -23.61 -23.44 -25.19
N THR A 14 -22.43 -24.03 -25.08
CA THR A 14 -21.74 -24.27 -23.80
C THR A 14 -20.46 -23.43 -23.75
N VAL A 15 -20.07 -22.97 -22.56
CA VAL A 15 -18.82 -22.22 -22.35
C VAL A 15 -18.05 -22.91 -21.25
N THR A 16 -16.77 -23.16 -21.52
CA THR A 16 -15.84 -23.79 -20.57
C THR A 16 -14.58 -22.93 -20.39
N GLY A 17 -13.88 -23.05 -19.27
CA GLY A 17 -12.62 -22.35 -19.03
C GLY A 17 -12.76 -20.93 -18.48
N LEU A 18 -13.97 -20.48 -18.11
CA LEU A 18 -14.18 -19.20 -17.47
C LEU A 18 -13.62 -19.20 -16.03
N PRO A 19 -13.08 -18.07 -15.54
CA PRO A 19 -12.70 -17.95 -14.14
C PRO A 19 -13.94 -17.97 -13.23
N ALA A 20 -13.75 -18.37 -11.98
CA ALA A 20 -14.82 -18.32 -10.98
C ALA A 20 -15.43 -16.92 -10.88
N GLY A 21 -16.76 -16.85 -10.76
CA GLY A 21 -17.52 -15.59 -10.73
C GLY A 21 -17.88 -15.01 -12.10
N ILE A 22 -17.28 -15.51 -13.19
CA ILE A 22 -17.72 -15.23 -14.55
C ILE A 22 -18.63 -16.35 -15.02
N GLY A 23 -19.78 -16.00 -15.55
CA GLY A 23 -20.75 -16.93 -16.09
C GLY A 23 -21.13 -16.59 -17.53
N PHE A 24 -22.04 -17.38 -18.08
CA PHE A 24 -22.62 -17.11 -19.38
C PHE A 24 -24.13 -17.34 -19.39
N ASN A 25 -24.81 -16.70 -20.31
CA ASN A 25 -26.23 -16.90 -20.62
C ASN A 25 -26.44 -16.95 -22.13
N VAL A 26 -27.45 -17.68 -22.56
CA VAL A 26 -27.87 -17.73 -23.97
C VAL A 26 -29.29 -17.24 -24.05
N LEU A 27 -29.52 -16.13 -24.72
CA LEU A 27 -30.85 -15.53 -24.90
C LEU A 27 -30.99 -14.93 -26.31
N ASN A 28 -32.09 -15.26 -26.97
CA ASN A 28 -32.42 -14.76 -28.32
C ASN A 28 -31.28 -14.96 -29.35
N GLY A 29 -30.58 -16.09 -29.28
CA GLY A 29 -29.47 -16.38 -30.17
C GLY A 29 -28.16 -15.66 -29.84
N ILE A 30 -28.08 -14.96 -28.72
CA ILE A 30 -26.86 -14.31 -28.23
C ILE A 30 -26.33 -15.06 -27.03
N VAL A 31 -25.04 -15.42 -27.06
CA VAL A 31 -24.27 -15.93 -25.94
C VAL A 31 -23.58 -14.75 -25.25
N THR A 32 -23.97 -14.45 -24.04
CA THR A 32 -23.41 -13.35 -23.25
C THR A 32 -22.51 -13.93 -22.15
N VAL A 33 -21.23 -13.53 -22.11
CA VAL A 33 -20.29 -13.85 -21.01
C VAL A 33 -20.16 -12.60 -20.12
N SER A 34 -20.43 -12.76 -18.82
CA SER A 34 -20.44 -11.63 -17.87
C SER A 34 -20.23 -12.12 -16.44
N GLY A 35 -19.98 -11.19 -15.53
CA GLY A 35 -19.78 -11.44 -14.11
C GLY A 35 -18.57 -10.69 -13.58
N THR A 36 -18.25 -10.95 -12.32
CA THR A 36 -17.05 -10.42 -11.64
C THR A 36 -16.15 -11.58 -11.24
N PRO A 37 -14.87 -11.60 -11.61
CA PRO A 37 -13.96 -12.66 -11.18
C PRO A 37 -13.91 -12.73 -9.66
N ILE A 38 -14.07 -13.93 -9.10
CA ILE A 38 -13.95 -14.20 -7.64
C ILE A 38 -12.81 -15.21 -7.50
N VAL A 39 -11.59 -14.76 -7.79
CA VAL A 39 -10.37 -15.58 -7.73
C VAL A 39 -9.38 -14.92 -6.78
N ASN A 40 -8.67 -15.71 -6.01
CA ASN A 40 -7.59 -15.26 -5.14
C ASN A 40 -6.26 -15.61 -5.82
N ILE A 41 -5.72 -14.66 -6.56
CA ILE A 41 -4.48 -14.80 -7.32
C ILE A 41 -3.44 -13.81 -6.82
N THR A 42 -2.19 -14.19 -6.87
CA THR A 42 -1.04 -13.35 -6.47
C THR A 42 -0.21 -12.89 -7.66
N THR A 43 -0.53 -13.39 -8.86
CA THR A 43 0.10 -13.02 -10.14
C THR A 43 -0.96 -12.95 -11.22
N GLN A 44 -0.74 -12.10 -12.23
CA GLN A 44 -1.59 -12.02 -13.40
C GLN A 44 -1.87 -13.43 -13.98
N THR A 45 -3.13 -13.77 -14.15
CA THR A 45 -3.57 -15.07 -14.63
C THR A 45 -4.45 -14.94 -15.87
N VAL A 46 -4.11 -15.70 -16.91
CA VAL A 46 -4.88 -15.74 -18.15
C VAL A 46 -5.76 -16.98 -18.17
N TYR A 47 -7.06 -16.77 -18.28
CA TYR A 47 -8.07 -17.81 -18.43
C TYR A 47 -8.47 -17.92 -19.90
N ASN A 48 -8.18 -19.08 -20.52
CA ASN A 48 -8.64 -19.37 -21.88
C ASN A 48 -10.01 -20.03 -21.80
N TYR A 49 -11.00 -19.48 -22.45
CA TYR A 49 -12.33 -20.08 -22.52
C TYR A 49 -12.66 -20.52 -23.94
N THR A 50 -13.53 -21.52 -24.03
CA THR A 50 -14.04 -22.05 -25.28
C THR A 50 -15.55 -22.02 -25.29
N ILE A 51 -16.14 -21.48 -26.36
CA ILE A 51 -17.57 -21.52 -26.62
C ILE A 51 -17.80 -22.58 -27.70
N THR A 52 -18.72 -23.50 -27.44
CA THR A 52 -19.10 -24.54 -28.40
C THR A 52 -20.60 -24.44 -28.63
N THR A 53 -21.03 -24.33 -29.89
CA THR A 53 -22.44 -24.30 -30.26
C THR A 53 -23.12 -25.64 -30.04
N THR A 54 -24.43 -25.60 -29.74
CA THR A 54 -25.29 -26.79 -29.56
C THR A 54 -26.58 -26.65 -30.32
N GLY A 55 -27.33 -27.75 -30.51
CA GLY A 55 -28.61 -27.76 -31.17
C GLY A 55 -28.54 -28.02 -32.69
N SER A 56 -27.36 -28.08 -33.28
CA SER A 56 -27.12 -28.49 -34.66
C SER A 56 -26.33 -29.83 -34.65
N PRO A 57 -26.49 -30.71 -35.64
CA PRO A 57 -25.67 -31.92 -35.76
C PRO A 57 -24.19 -31.60 -36.01
N CYS A 58 -23.87 -30.40 -36.48
CA CYS A 58 -22.49 -29.92 -36.67
C CYS A 58 -22.22 -28.79 -35.67
N SER A 59 -21.37 -29.03 -34.69
CA SER A 59 -20.97 -28.00 -33.70
C SER A 59 -19.83 -27.16 -34.23
N GLY A 60 -19.93 -25.84 -34.04
CA GLY A 60 -18.83 -24.87 -34.19
C GLY A 60 -18.23 -24.51 -32.83
N SER A 61 -16.97 -24.10 -32.80
CA SER A 61 -16.35 -23.61 -31.58
C SER A 61 -15.47 -22.38 -31.83
N THR A 62 -15.37 -21.52 -30.81
CA THR A 62 -14.46 -20.37 -30.78
C THR A 62 -13.84 -20.25 -29.40
N THR A 63 -12.70 -19.58 -29.32
CA THR A 63 -11.97 -19.38 -28.06
C THR A 63 -11.78 -17.88 -27.79
N GLY A 64 -11.63 -17.53 -26.52
CA GLY A 64 -11.24 -16.20 -26.08
C GLY A 64 -10.40 -16.26 -24.82
N THR A 65 -9.97 -15.12 -24.34
CA THR A 65 -9.17 -15.00 -23.12
C THR A 65 -9.76 -13.97 -22.19
N ILE A 66 -9.66 -14.23 -20.88
CA ILE A 66 -9.91 -13.26 -19.82
C ILE A 66 -8.63 -13.24 -18.97
N THR A 67 -7.97 -12.07 -18.93
CA THR A 67 -6.82 -11.85 -18.07
C THR A 67 -7.32 -11.19 -16.79
N VAL A 68 -6.93 -11.74 -15.66
CA VAL A 68 -7.24 -11.19 -14.33
C VAL A 68 -5.93 -10.79 -13.67
N ASP A 69 -5.83 -9.53 -13.26
CA ASP A 69 -4.73 -9.01 -12.48
C ASP A 69 -5.05 -9.17 -10.98
N PRO A 70 -4.07 -9.45 -10.12
CA PRO A 70 -4.28 -9.47 -8.67
C PRO A 70 -4.51 -8.06 -8.14
N ASP A 71 -5.17 -7.95 -6.99
CA ASP A 71 -5.20 -6.73 -6.19
C ASP A 71 -3.79 -6.44 -5.65
N ASP A 72 -3.56 -5.19 -5.26
CA ASP A 72 -2.31 -4.78 -4.64
C ASP A 72 -2.21 -5.36 -3.23
N ALA A 73 -0.99 -5.69 -2.82
CA ALA A 73 -0.68 -6.09 -1.45
C ALA A 73 0.46 -5.26 -0.88
N ILE A 74 0.45 -5.05 0.44
CA ILE A 74 1.52 -4.37 1.18
C ILE A 74 1.62 -4.95 2.59
N ALA A 75 2.84 -5.09 3.09
CA ALA A 75 3.11 -5.58 4.45
C ALA A 75 4.24 -4.78 5.10
N LEU A 76 4.16 -4.56 6.42
CA LEU A 76 5.29 -4.08 7.22
C LEU A 76 6.29 -5.23 7.36
N ILE A 77 7.54 -5.03 6.94
CA ILE A 77 8.62 -6.02 7.04
C ILE A 77 9.73 -5.61 8.02
N SER A 78 9.77 -4.36 8.47
CA SER A 78 10.59 -3.95 9.61
C SER A 78 10.05 -4.51 10.92
N ALA A 79 10.80 -4.36 12.02
CA ALA A 79 10.40 -4.88 13.33
C ALA A 79 8.99 -4.37 13.73
N VAL A 80 8.24 -5.22 14.42
CA VAL A 80 6.90 -4.88 14.93
C VAL A 80 6.98 -3.62 15.81
N GLY A 81 6.07 -2.67 15.54
CA GLY A 81 5.99 -1.40 16.26
C GLY A 81 6.84 -0.27 15.66
N THR A 82 7.64 -0.52 14.61
CA THR A 82 8.35 0.55 13.90
C THR A 82 7.41 1.52 13.18
N ASP A 83 6.20 1.10 12.90
CA ASP A 83 5.11 1.90 12.31
C ASP A 83 4.41 2.83 13.31
N ALA A 84 4.80 2.76 14.62
CA ALA A 84 4.27 3.60 15.68
C ALA A 84 5.41 4.03 16.64
N GLN A 85 6.20 5.02 16.22
CA GLN A 85 7.38 5.48 16.97
C GLN A 85 7.10 6.77 17.73
N VAL A 86 7.74 6.88 18.90
CA VAL A 86 7.86 8.10 19.69
C VAL A 86 9.34 8.43 19.82
N LEU A 87 9.76 9.64 19.44
CA LEU A 87 11.15 10.08 19.44
C LEU A 87 11.22 11.58 19.76
N CYS A 88 12.37 12.03 20.26
CA CYS A 88 12.60 13.47 20.40
C CYS A 88 12.84 14.11 19.03
N GLU A 89 12.59 15.41 18.93
CA GLU A 89 13.03 16.18 17.76
C GLU A 89 14.56 16.01 17.61
N THR A 90 15.06 16.03 16.38
CA THR A 90 16.46 15.80 16.03
C THR A 90 16.98 14.36 16.20
N ASP A 91 16.23 13.44 16.80
CA ASP A 91 16.57 12.04 16.85
C ASP A 91 16.25 11.33 15.52
N PRO A 92 17.11 10.43 15.03
CA PRO A 92 16.82 9.69 13.81
C PRO A 92 15.72 8.65 14.02
N LEU A 93 14.78 8.60 13.07
CA LEU A 93 13.73 7.57 13.02
C LEU A 93 14.38 6.19 12.79
N ALA A 94 13.96 5.18 13.55
CA ALA A 94 14.24 3.81 13.17
C ALA A 94 13.54 3.51 11.82
N ALA A 95 14.27 2.98 10.85
CA ALA A 95 13.74 2.78 9.51
C ALA A 95 12.46 1.92 9.53
N ILE A 96 11.40 2.43 8.91
CA ILE A 96 10.15 1.71 8.71
C ILE A 96 10.17 1.19 7.28
N VAL A 97 10.05 -0.13 7.11
CA VAL A 97 10.12 -0.75 5.79
C VAL A 97 8.83 -1.50 5.51
N TYR A 98 8.19 -1.12 4.41
CA TYR A 98 7.04 -1.81 3.85
C TYR A 98 7.44 -2.48 2.55
N GLN A 99 6.98 -3.70 2.33
CA GLN A 99 7.11 -4.39 1.05
C GLN A 99 5.76 -4.45 0.36
N PHE A 100 5.71 -3.96 -0.87
CA PHE A 100 4.53 -4.11 -1.73
C PHE A 100 4.73 -5.27 -2.71
N SER A 101 3.63 -5.91 -3.09
CA SER A 101 3.64 -7.14 -3.90
C SER A 101 2.35 -7.31 -4.68
N GLU A 102 2.21 -8.44 -5.34
CA GLU A 102 1.07 -8.84 -6.16
C GLU A 102 0.82 -7.85 -7.31
N GLY A 103 -0.31 -7.13 -7.34
CA GLY A 103 -0.63 -6.13 -8.38
C GLY A 103 0.10 -4.81 -8.25
N ALA A 104 0.70 -4.53 -7.08
CA ALA A 104 1.38 -3.26 -6.81
C ALA A 104 2.70 -3.14 -7.57
N THR A 105 2.87 -2.01 -8.24
CA THR A 105 4.10 -1.65 -8.97
C THR A 105 4.89 -0.55 -8.28
N SER A 106 4.27 0.16 -7.34
CA SER A 106 4.86 1.25 -6.55
C SER A 106 4.03 1.49 -5.28
N ALA A 107 4.47 2.43 -4.44
CA ALA A 107 3.71 2.92 -3.31
C ALA A 107 4.02 4.40 -3.05
N THR A 108 3.11 5.10 -2.39
CA THR A 108 3.25 6.50 -1.98
C THR A 108 3.03 6.64 -0.49
N VAL A 109 3.63 7.66 0.12
CA VAL A 109 3.45 7.99 1.53
C VAL A 109 2.99 9.44 1.66
N SER A 110 2.03 9.67 2.55
CA SER A 110 1.58 11.01 2.93
C SER A 110 1.55 11.16 4.45
N GLY A 111 1.66 12.38 4.97
CA GLY A 111 1.55 12.67 6.40
C GLY A 111 2.86 12.61 7.19
N LEU A 112 4.01 12.46 6.55
CA LEU A 112 5.31 12.44 7.23
C LEU A 112 5.67 13.82 7.81
N PRO A 113 6.37 13.87 8.97
CA PRO A 113 6.92 15.12 9.50
C PRO A 113 8.04 15.65 8.61
N ALA A 114 8.30 16.96 8.69
CA ALA A 114 9.43 17.56 8.01
C ALA A 114 10.77 16.91 8.43
N GLY A 115 11.66 16.66 7.48
CA GLY A 115 12.94 15.96 7.70
C GLY A 115 12.85 14.43 7.58
N VAL A 116 11.64 13.86 7.53
CA VAL A 116 11.43 12.43 7.26
C VAL A 116 10.96 12.25 5.81
N THR A 117 11.53 11.29 5.12
CA THR A 117 11.27 11.02 3.71
C THR A 117 11.06 9.53 3.46
N SER A 118 10.57 9.19 2.27
CA SER A 118 10.46 7.81 1.83
C SER A 118 11.23 7.57 0.54
N VAL A 119 11.81 6.38 0.41
CA VAL A 119 12.55 5.93 -0.78
C VAL A 119 12.10 4.52 -1.13
N ILE A 120 11.95 4.24 -2.43
CA ILE A 120 11.64 2.90 -2.94
C ILE A 120 12.90 2.31 -3.57
N VAL A 121 13.22 1.07 -3.19
CA VAL A 121 14.28 0.25 -3.81
C VAL A 121 13.70 -1.15 -4.07
N GLY A 122 13.57 -1.50 -5.34
CA GLY A 122 12.85 -2.72 -5.72
C GLY A 122 11.39 -2.62 -5.30
N ASN A 123 10.93 -3.56 -4.49
CA ASN A 123 9.57 -3.60 -3.95
C ASN A 123 9.48 -3.09 -2.49
N ASP A 124 10.59 -2.59 -1.94
CA ASP A 124 10.64 -2.10 -0.57
C ASP A 124 10.54 -0.58 -0.53
N LEU A 125 9.56 -0.08 0.20
CA LEU A 125 9.40 1.33 0.54
C LEU A 125 9.95 1.54 1.95
N THR A 126 11.01 2.35 2.07
CA THR A 126 11.67 2.69 3.34
C THR A 126 11.33 4.13 3.72
N ILE A 127 10.79 4.34 4.92
CA ILE A 127 10.60 5.65 5.54
C ILE A 127 11.74 5.84 6.55
N SER A 128 12.47 6.95 6.44
CA SER A 128 13.62 7.26 7.30
C SER A 128 13.89 8.76 7.33
N GLY A 129 14.74 9.18 8.21
CA GLY A 129 15.13 10.58 8.37
C GLY A 129 15.12 11.01 9.83
N THR A 130 15.26 12.31 10.03
CA THR A 130 15.27 12.95 11.35
C THR A 130 14.24 14.07 11.33
N PRO A 131 13.23 14.06 12.21
CA PRO A 131 12.27 15.16 12.29
C PRO A 131 12.99 16.49 12.56
N SER A 132 12.50 17.56 11.92
CA SER A 132 13.08 18.89 12.09
C SER A 132 12.84 19.41 13.51
N ALA A 133 13.84 20.12 14.05
CA ALA A 133 13.79 20.79 15.34
C ALA A 133 12.81 21.98 15.36
N GLY A 134 12.49 22.47 16.57
CA GLY A 134 11.76 23.72 16.81
C GLY A 134 10.29 23.51 17.17
N ILE A 135 9.89 22.32 17.57
CA ILE A 135 8.58 22.11 18.19
C ILE A 135 8.61 22.48 19.67
N THR A 136 7.53 23.00 20.18
CA THR A 136 7.40 23.39 21.60
C THR A 136 6.42 22.52 22.37
N THR A 137 5.71 21.64 21.69
CA THR A 137 4.74 20.68 22.24
C THR A 137 4.81 19.39 21.42
N THR A 138 4.49 18.27 22.04
CA THR A 138 4.38 16.97 21.37
C THR A 138 3.49 17.07 20.12
N GLN A 139 4.01 16.59 19.00
CA GLN A 139 3.32 16.54 17.71
C GLN A 139 3.13 15.09 17.28
N VAL A 140 1.91 14.75 16.84
CA VAL A 140 1.58 13.43 16.32
C VAL A 140 1.34 13.54 14.81
N TYR A 141 2.11 12.79 14.03
CA TYR A 141 2.03 12.73 12.58
C TYR A 141 1.48 11.36 12.14
N PRO A 142 0.16 11.24 11.93
CA PRO A 142 -0.38 10.06 11.28
C PRO A 142 0.02 10.07 9.82
N TYR A 143 0.56 8.97 9.34
CA TYR A 143 0.92 8.82 7.93
C TYR A 143 0.18 7.64 7.31
N THR A 144 0.03 7.70 6.01
CA THR A 144 -0.63 6.67 5.20
C THR A 144 0.29 6.23 4.08
N VAL A 145 0.45 4.92 3.94
CA VAL A 145 1.12 4.28 2.79
C VAL A 145 0.04 3.70 1.91
N THR A 146 0.06 4.05 0.62
CA THR A 146 -0.91 3.58 -0.38
C THR A 146 -0.14 2.98 -1.55
N THR A 147 -0.48 1.76 -1.95
CA THR A 147 0.09 1.12 -3.14
C THR A 147 -0.46 1.75 -4.42
N VAL A 148 0.29 1.57 -5.50
CA VAL A 148 -0.07 1.97 -6.85
C VAL A 148 0.06 0.74 -7.76
N GLY A 149 -1.04 0.33 -8.35
CA GLY A 149 -1.15 -0.82 -9.26
C GLY A 149 -2.28 -0.65 -10.25
N THR A 150 -2.67 -1.72 -10.92
CA THR A 150 -3.74 -1.73 -11.92
C THR A 150 -5.13 -2.01 -11.36
N CYS A 151 -5.19 -2.64 -10.18
CA CYS A 151 -6.42 -3.03 -9.50
C CYS A 151 -6.62 -2.25 -8.19
N SER A 152 -7.23 -2.86 -7.18
CA SER A 152 -7.51 -2.21 -5.90
C SER A 152 -6.23 -1.94 -5.11
N SER A 153 -6.01 -0.69 -4.70
CA SER A 153 -4.86 -0.31 -3.88
C SER A 153 -4.97 -0.84 -2.45
N ALA A 154 -3.85 -1.29 -1.88
CA ALA A 154 -3.71 -1.61 -0.47
C ALA A 154 -3.26 -0.37 0.32
N ILE A 155 -3.74 -0.24 1.56
CA ILE A 155 -3.46 0.91 2.43
C ILE A 155 -3.03 0.42 3.81
N LEU A 156 -1.92 0.98 4.32
CA LEU A 156 -1.50 0.85 5.70
C LEU A 156 -1.29 2.23 6.32
N ASN A 157 -1.53 2.32 7.62
CA ASN A 157 -1.37 3.55 8.39
C ASN A 157 -0.35 3.34 9.50
N GLY A 158 0.35 4.40 9.86
CA GLY A 158 1.23 4.44 11.01
C GLY A 158 1.24 5.81 11.66
N THR A 159 2.04 5.97 12.72
CA THR A 159 2.17 7.24 13.45
C THR A 159 3.63 7.50 13.82
N ILE A 160 4.06 8.74 13.69
CA ILE A 160 5.31 9.24 14.23
C ILE A 160 4.96 10.34 15.22
N THR A 161 5.27 10.11 16.50
CA THR A 161 5.10 11.12 17.55
C THR A 161 6.45 11.75 17.81
N VAL A 162 6.54 13.06 17.70
CA VAL A 162 7.76 13.84 17.96
C VAL A 162 7.55 14.67 19.22
N GLU A 163 8.46 14.50 20.16
CA GLU A 163 8.48 15.25 21.41
C GLU A 163 9.53 16.35 21.35
N PRO A 164 9.27 17.53 21.95
CA PRO A 164 10.25 18.60 22.02
C PRO A 164 11.42 18.20 22.91
N GLU A 165 12.61 18.69 22.61
CA GLU A 165 13.75 18.55 23.52
C GLU A 165 13.53 19.33 24.82
N GLY A 166 13.97 18.74 25.94
CA GLY A 166 13.98 19.43 27.22
C GLY A 166 15.03 20.55 27.21
N GLY A 167 14.62 21.77 27.46
CA GLY A 167 15.50 22.94 27.55
C GLY A 167 15.83 23.31 28.99
N LEU A 168 16.99 23.91 29.18
CA LEU A 168 17.41 24.56 30.43
C LEU A 168 17.88 25.97 30.11
N ASP A 169 17.30 26.92 30.79
CA ASP A 169 17.71 28.33 30.73
C ASP A 169 18.33 28.79 32.04
N LEU A 170 19.45 29.50 31.94
CA LEU A 170 20.04 30.16 33.09
C LEU A 170 19.14 31.33 33.55
N THR A 171 18.53 31.18 34.73
CA THR A 171 17.65 32.23 35.30
C THR A 171 18.36 33.19 36.25
N SER A 172 19.62 32.89 36.64
CA SER A 172 20.49 33.78 37.40
C SER A 172 21.18 34.79 36.50
N ALA A 173 21.89 35.76 37.06
CA ALA A 173 22.60 36.78 36.29
C ALA A 173 23.61 36.12 35.30
N ALA A 174 23.79 36.79 34.15
CA ALA A 174 24.74 36.30 33.13
C ALA A 174 26.15 36.12 33.71
N GLY A 175 26.76 34.94 33.42
CA GLY A 175 28.10 34.59 33.90
C GLY A 175 28.13 33.91 35.28
N THR A 176 26.98 33.68 35.92
CA THR A 176 26.93 32.93 37.17
C THR A 176 27.15 31.40 36.99
N ASP A 177 27.06 30.92 35.78
CA ASP A 177 27.37 29.53 35.36
C ASP A 177 28.87 29.28 35.15
N ALA A 178 29.70 30.36 35.22
CA ALA A 178 31.16 30.26 35.06
C ALA A 178 31.87 31.00 36.21
N GLN A 179 31.89 30.39 37.37
CA GLN A 179 32.50 30.97 38.57
C GLN A 179 33.90 30.42 38.85
N ILE A 180 34.83 31.29 39.27
CA ILE A 180 36.12 30.95 39.80
C ILE A 180 36.08 31.17 41.30
N LEU A 181 36.20 30.12 42.08
CA LEU A 181 36.10 30.17 43.53
C LEU A 181 37.44 29.79 44.18
N CYS A 182 37.78 30.41 45.31
CA CYS A 182 38.84 29.90 46.16
C CYS A 182 38.33 28.76 47.04
N GLU A 183 39.24 27.94 47.55
CA GLU A 183 38.92 26.88 48.51
C GLU A 183 38.12 27.42 49.70
N ASN A 184 37.07 26.71 50.10
CA ASN A 184 36.13 27.06 51.17
C ASN A 184 35.26 28.32 50.94
N ILE A 185 35.17 28.85 49.73
CA ILE A 185 34.22 29.89 49.33
C ILE A 185 32.98 29.27 48.68
N PRO A 186 31.77 29.52 49.18
CA PRO A 186 30.57 28.98 48.60
C PRO A 186 30.26 29.65 47.24
N ILE A 187 29.55 28.94 46.35
CA ILE A 187 28.94 29.54 45.19
C ILE A 187 28.01 30.68 45.63
N ALA A 188 28.13 31.84 45.00
CA ALA A 188 27.25 32.97 45.28
C ALA A 188 25.79 32.66 44.84
N ASN A 189 24.83 32.99 45.70
CA ASN A 189 23.42 32.88 45.39
C ASN A 189 22.98 33.98 44.44
#